data_b1719d6bac910fe82e3f04c99c93f68b
#
_entry.id   b1719d6bac910fe82e3f04c99c93f68b
#
_cell.length_a   1.000
_cell.length_b   1.000
_cell.length_c   1.000
_cell.angle_alpha   90.00
_cell.angle_beta   90.00
_cell.angle_gamma   90.00
#
_symmetry.space_group_name_H-M   'P 1'
#
loop_
_entity.id
_entity.type
_entity.pdbx_description
1 polymer ?
#
loop_
_entity_poly.entity_id
_entity_poly.type
_entity_poly.pdbx_seq_one_letter_code
_entity_poly.pdbx_strand_id
1 'polypeptide(L)'
;VAAAGIVRSKDLKNWERLPDLKSKSQQRNVVLHPEFVNGKYALYTRPQDGFIDAGSGGGIGWALVDSMESAEVKEEKIINFRYYHTIKELKNGEGPHPLKTSKGWLHMAHGVYCIYI
;
A
#
# COMPACT_ATOMS: atom_id res chain seq x y z
N VAL A 1 -15.17 7.05 -4.67
CA VAL A 1 -13.87 6.57 -5.19
C VAL A 1 -12.78 6.89 -4.18
N ALA A 2 -11.98 5.91 -3.82
CA ALA A 2 -10.85 6.08 -2.91
C ALA A 2 -9.54 6.23 -3.69
N ALA A 3 -8.80 7.30 -3.43
CA ALA A 3 -7.49 7.57 -3.99
C ALA A 3 -6.51 7.94 -2.88
N ALA A 4 -5.22 7.68 -3.11
CA ALA A 4 -4.17 8.08 -2.19
C ALA A 4 -3.66 9.48 -2.55
N GLY A 5 -3.82 10.41 -1.63
CA GLY A 5 -3.27 11.77 -1.75
C GLY A 5 -1.79 11.81 -1.39
N ILE A 6 -1.05 12.68 -2.03
CA ILE A 6 0.39 12.86 -1.80
C ILE A 6 0.66 14.28 -1.33
N VAL A 7 1.35 14.41 -0.22
CA VAL A 7 1.89 15.67 0.26
C VAL A 7 3.38 15.50 0.58
N ARG A 8 4.16 16.55 0.39
CA ARG A 8 5.58 16.53 0.75
C ARG A 8 5.98 17.81 1.47
N SER A 9 7.06 17.70 2.23
CA SER A 9 7.67 18.83 2.93
C SER A 9 9.17 18.67 2.99
N LYS A 10 9.90 19.79 2.99
CA LYS A 10 11.35 19.80 3.23
C LYS A 10 11.70 20.06 4.69
N ASP A 11 10.79 20.66 5.44
CA ASP A 11 11.05 21.16 6.80
C ASP A 11 10.02 20.69 7.84
N LEU A 12 9.02 19.88 7.42
CA LEU A 12 7.88 19.41 8.21
C LEU A 12 6.98 20.56 8.74
N LYS A 13 7.13 21.75 8.21
CA LYS A 13 6.31 22.93 8.57
C LYS A 13 5.51 23.43 7.38
N ASN A 14 6.14 23.49 6.22
CA ASN A 14 5.51 23.90 4.96
C ASN A 14 5.26 22.67 4.10
N TRP A 15 4.01 22.50 3.66
CA TRP A 15 3.56 21.31 2.93
C TRP A 15 3.08 21.67 1.54
N GLU A 16 3.50 20.87 0.57
CA GLU A 16 3.07 20.97 -0.82
C GLU A 16 2.18 19.76 -1.15
N ARG A 17 1.01 20.04 -1.71
CA ARG A 17 0.11 19.01 -2.26
C ARG A 17 0.56 18.66 -3.67
N LEU A 18 0.81 17.38 -3.91
CA LEU A 18 1.04 16.83 -5.24
C LEU A 18 -0.25 16.21 -5.79
N PRO A 19 -0.31 15.93 -7.11
CA PRO A 19 -1.42 15.18 -7.67
C PRO A 19 -1.59 13.81 -6.98
N ASP A 20 -2.83 13.35 -6.88
CA ASP A 20 -3.12 12.06 -6.28
C ASP A 20 -2.46 10.92 -7.06
N LEU A 21 -2.14 9.85 -6.35
CA LEU A 21 -1.63 8.62 -6.96
C LEU A 21 -2.65 8.07 -7.98
N LYS A 22 -2.22 7.91 -9.22
CA LYS A 22 -3.03 7.27 -10.26
C LYS A 22 -2.88 5.76 -10.18
N SER A 23 -3.99 5.06 -10.22
CA SER A 23 -4.02 3.59 -10.20
C SER A 23 -5.29 3.09 -10.89
N LYS A 24 -5.23 1.92 -11.49
CA LYS A 24 -6.41 1.25 -12.04
C LYS A 24 -7.40 0.84 -10.94
N SER A 25 -6.87 0.46 -9.78
CA SER A 25 -7.66 0.09 -8.61
C SER A 25 -7.83 1.26 -7.67
N GLN A 26 -8.91 1.27 -6.89
CA GLN A 26 -9.03 2.16 -5.75
C GLN A 26 -7.99 1.78 -4.71
N GLN A 27 -7.29 2.77 -4.17
CA GLN A 27 -6.20 2.54 -3.21
C GLN A 27 -6.52 3.17 -1.86
N ARG A 28 -6.20 2.43 -0.80
CA ARG A 28 -6.18 2.92 0.58
C ARG A 28 -4.93 2.41 1.28
N ASN A 29 -4.49 3.12 2.31
CA ASN A 29 -3.31 2.71 3.09
C ASN A 29 -2.07 2.46 2.22
N VAL A 30 -1.81 3.35 1.29
CA VAL A 30 -0.56 3.30 0.51
C VAL A 30 0.58 3.78 1.41
N VAL A 31 1.65 3.00 1.46
CA VAL A 31 2.82 3.30 2.29
C VAL A 31 4.06 3.37 1.42
N LEU A 32 4.85 4.43 1.58
CA LEU A 32 6.10 4.60 0.87
C LEU A 32 7.21 3.77 1.56
N HIS A 33 7.91 2.97 0.78
CA HIS A 33 9.11 2.29 1.23
C HIS A 33 10.24 3.31 1.47
N PRO A 34 11.03 3.17 2.56
CA PRO A 34 12.03 4.18 2.93
C PRO A 34 13.20 4.36 1.97
N GLU A 35 13.44 3.39 1.10
CA GLU A 35 14.56 3.42 0.16
C GLU A 35 14.07 3.28 -1.29
N PHE A 36 14.85 3.84 -2.22
CA PHE A 36 14.62 3.59 -3.64
C PHE A 36 14.92 2.12 -3.97
N VAL A 37 14.13 1.56 -4.86
CA VAL A 37 14.31 0.21 -5.40
C VAL A 37 14.49 0.32 -6.91
N ASN A 38 15.62 -0.11 -7.43
CA ASN A 38 15.98 0.03 -8.84
C ASN A 38 15.88 1.48 -9.34
N GLY A 39 16.26 2.45 -8.49
CA GLY A 39 16.18 3.88 -8.80
C GLY A 39 14.76 4.46 -8.82
N LYS A 40 13.76 3.72 -8.36
CA LYS A 40 12.35 4.12 -8.33
C LYS A 40 11.81 4.18 -6.91
N TYR A 41 10.75 4.95 -6.72
CA TYR A 41 9.97 4.91 -5.49
C TYR A 41 9.21 3.59 -5.42
N ALA A 42 9.25 2.96 -4.25
CA ALA A 42 8.52 1.71 -4.02
C ALA A 42 7.35 1.95 -3.06
N LEU A 43 6.19 1.43 -3.42
CA LEU A 43 4.96 1.61 -2.66
C LEU A 43 4.40 0.25 -2.23
N TYR A 44 3.97 0.18 -0.98
CA TYR A 44 3.04 -0.85 -0.53
C TYR A 44 1.64 -0.35 -0.77
N THR A 45 0.88 -1.08 -1.56
CA THR A 45 -0.46 -0.70 -1.96
C THR A 45 -1.51 -1.58 -1.29
N ARG A 46 -2.75 -1.16 -1.33
CA ARG A 46 -3.89 -1.98 -0.90
C ARG A 46 -5.04 -1.78 -1.86
N PRO A 47 -5.06 -2.51 -2.99
CA PRO A 47 -6.15 -2.41 -3.95
C PRO A 47 -7.47 -2.84 -3.31
N GLN A 48 -8.50 -2.02 -3.49
CA GLN A 48 -9.81 -2.23 -2.89
C GLN A 48 -10.78 -2.96 -3.82
N ASP A 49 -10.54 -2.89 -5.13
CA ASP A 49 -11.41 -3.52 -6.10
C ASP A 49 -11.34 -5.05 -5.98
N GLY A 50 -12.48 -5.71 -6.00
CA GLY A 50 -12.56 -7.16 -5.93
C GLY A 50 -12.19 -7.76 -4.57
N PHE A 51 -12.13 -6.97 -3.49
CA PHE A 51 -11.79 -7.52 -2.17
C PHE A 51 -12.88 -8.45 -1.60
N ILE A 52 -14.09 -8.39 -2.14
CA ILE A 52 -15.19 -9.31 -1.80
C ILE A 52 -15.02 -10.63 -2.54
N ASP A 53 -14.42 -10.61 -3.72
CA ASP A 53 -14.13 -11.80 -4.50
C ASP A 53 -12.93 -12.55 -3.92
N ALA A 54 -13.04 -13.85 -3.83
CA ALA A 54 -11.98 -14.66 -3.26
C ALA A 54 -10.67 -14.54 -4.08
N GLY A 55 -9.75 -13.69 -3.65
CA GLY A 55 -8.36 -13.78 -4.05
C GLY A 55 -7.71 -12.59 -4.74
N SER A 56 -8.45 -11.59 -5.27
CA SER A 56 -7.80 -10.53 -6.05
C SER A 56 -7.61 -9.20 -5.32
N GLY A 57 -8.51 -8.81 -4.45
CA GLY A 57 -8.42 -7.56 -3.71
C GLY A 57 -8.20 -7.73 -2.22
N GLY A 58 -7.87 -6.65 -1.51
CA GLY A 58 -7.73 -6.64 -0.06
C GLY A 58 -6.41 -7.17 0.48
N GLY A 59 -5.48 -7.59 -0.38
CA GLY A 59 -4.12 -7.94 -0.02
C GLY A 59 -3.17 -6.74 -0.04
N ILE A 60 -1.92 -6.95 0.37
CA ILE A 60 -0.85 -5.96 0.28
C ILE A 60 -0.16 -6.10 -1.06
N GLY A 61 -0.16 -5.03 -1.85
CA GLY A 61 0.51 -4.95 -3.13
C GLY A 61 1.87 -4.27 -3.04
N TRP A 62 2.65 -4.43 -4.09
CA TRP A 62 3.93 -3.80 -4.31
C TRP A 62 3.94 -3.17 -5.69
N ALA A 63 4.33 -1.91 -5.77
CA ALA A 63 4.43 -1.17 -7.01
C ALA A 63 5.64 -0.24 -7.01
N LEU A 64 6.24 -0.07 -8.17
CA LEU A 64 7.31 0.92 -8.39
C LEU A 64 6.75 2.08 -9.20
N VAL A 65 7.09 3.31 -8.80
CA VAL A 65 6.71 4.54 -9.51
C VAL A 65 7.95 5.39 -9.78
N ASP A 66 7.96 6.04 -10.94
CA ASP A 66 9.12 6.80 -11.39
C ASP A 66 9.23 8.18 -10.73
N SER A 67 8.10 8.79 -10.39
CA SER A 67 8.04 10.17 -9.90
C SER A 67 6.88 10.34 -8.93
N MET A 68 7.06 11.18 -7.92
CA MET A 68 5.97 11.58 -7.01
C MET A 68 5.14 12.74 -7.53
N GLU A 69 5.69 13.57 -8.44
CA GLU A 69 4.96 14.65 -9.08
C GLU A 69 3.89 14.14 -10.05
N SER A 70 4.07 12.94 -10.59
CA SER A 70 3.12 12.26 -11.47
C SER A 70 3.06 10.77 -11.16
N ALA A 71 2.84 10.44 -9.90
CA ALA A 71 2.86 9.06 -9.42
C ALA A 71 1.74 8.23 -10.05
N GLU A 72 2.11 7.15 -10.71
CA GLU A 72 1.19 6.22 -11.36
C GLU A 72 1.60 4.78 -11.12
N VAL A 73 0.68 3.99 -10.57
CA VAL A 73 0.83 2.54 -10.44
C VAL A 73 0.44 1.90 -11.75
N LYS A 74 1.44 1.58 -12.57
CA LYS A 74 1.25 0.90 -13.85
C LYS A 74 1.09 -0.60 -13.68
N GLU A 75 1.93 -1.17 -12.81
CA GLU A 75 1.93 -2.59 -12.47
C GLU A 75 1.93 -2.75 -10.96
N GLU A 76 1.14 -3.68 -10.47
CA GLU A 76 0.97 -3.97 -9.05
C GLU A 76 1.00 -5.47 -8.84
N LYS A 77 1.85 -5.93 -7.93
CA LYS A 77 1.95 -7.34 -7.56
C LYS A 77 1.51 -7.51 -6.12
N ILE A 78 0.59 -8.42 -5.86
CA ILE A 78 0.21 -8.77 -4.49
C ILE A 78 1.33 -9.60 -3.87
N ILE A 79 1.90 -9.10 -2.78
CA ILE A 79 3.00 -9.74 -2.06
C ILE A 79 2.54 -10.41 -0.76
N ASN A 80 1.41 -9.98 -0.23
CA ASN A 80 0.81 -10.60 0.95
C ASN A 80 -0.69 -10.73 0.73
N PHE A 81 -1.13 -11.96 0.49
CA PHE A 81 -2.54 -12.27 0.27
C PHE A 81 -3.31 -12.29 1.58
N ARG A 82 -4.64 -12.22 1.49
CA ARG A 82 -5.51 -12.46 2.63
C ARG A 82 -5.39 -13.92 3.05
N TYR A 83 -5.23 -14.15 4.34
CA TYR A 83 -5.11 -15.51 4.89
C TYR A 83 -6.40 -15.94 5.57
N TYR A 84 -6.61 -17.26 5.54
CA TYR A 84 -7.68 -17.93 6.21
C TYR A 84 -7.06 -18.93 7.19
N HIS A 85 -7.12 -18.59 8.48
CA HIS A 85 -6.83 -19.55 9.54
C HIS A 85 -8.15 -20.02 10.15
N THR A 86 -8.34 -19.75 11.42
CA THR A 86 -9.62 -19.98 12.11
C THR A 86 -10.65 -18.90 11.79
N ILE A 87 -10.19 -17.72 11.40
CA ILE A 87 -11.02 -16.55 11.07
C ILE A 87 -10.66 -16.07 9.67
N LYS A 88 -11.69 -15.91 8.83
CA LYS A 88 -11.51 -15.41 7.48
C LYS A 88 -11.16 -13.93 7.47
N GLU A 89 -9.99 -13.60 6.97
CA GLU A 89 -9.56 -12.22 6.76
C GLU A 89 -10.25 -11.62 5.54
N LEU A 90 -10.92 -10.49 5.71
CA LEU A 90 -11.57 -9.76 4.61
C LEU A 90 -10.57 -8.95 3.80
N LYS A 91 -9.65 -8.30 4.49
CA LYS A 91 -8.59 -7.49 3.90
C LYS A 91 -7.44 -7.35 4.87
N ASN A 92 -6.28 -7.08 4.34
CA ASN A 92 -5.11 -6.71 5.12
C ASN A 92 -4.46 -5.46 4.53
N GLY A 93 -3.54 -4.87 5.22
CA GLY A 93 -2.84 -3.66 4.78
C GLY A 93 -1.52 -3.48 5.53
N GLU A 94 -0.61 -2.74 4.92
CA GLU A 94 0.60 -2.29 5.58
C GLU A 94 0.25 -1.29 6.68
N GLY A 95 0.98 -1.34 7.78
CA GLY A 95 0.91 -0.33 8.84
C GLY A 95 1.85 0.85 8.55
N PRO A 96 2.79 1.18 9.46
CA PRO A 96 3.83 2.16 9.19
C PRO A 96 4.81 1.64 8.13
N HIS A 97 5.68 2.51 7.63
CA HIS A 97 6.76 2.07 6.75
C HIS A 97 7.61 0.99 7.42
N PRO A 98 8.14 0.01 6.67
CA PRO A 98 8.94 -1.05 7.25
C PRO A 98 10.25 -0.54 7.85
N LEU A 99 10.75 -1.25 8.83
CA LEU A 99 11.99 -0.95 9.52
C LEU A 99 13.12 -1.83 8.98
N LYS A 100 14.23 -1.20 8.63
CA LYS A 100 15.42 -1.92 8.16
C LYS A 100 16.15 -2.58 9.32
N THR A 101 16.50 -3.85 9.18
CA THR A 101 17.28 -4.61 10.16
C THR A 101 18.44 -5.28 9.46
N SER A 102 19.39 -5.84 10.22
CA SER A 102 20.51 -6.63 9.69
C SER A 102 20.06 -7.92 8.97
N LYS A 103 18.82 -8.36 9.18
CA LYS A 103 18.26 -9.58 8.59
C LYS A 103 17.22 -9.31 7.50
N GLY A 104 16.97 -8.04 7.17
CA GLY A 104 15.97 -7.64 6.19
C GLY A 104 15.02 -6.60 6.75
N TRP A 105 13.82 -6.52 6.19
CA TRP A 105 12.80 -5.55 6.53
C TRP A 105 11.76 -6.15 7.47
N LEU A 106 11.48 -5.43 8.57
CA LEU A 106 10.42 -5.77 9.49
C LEU A 106 9.16 -4.99 9.10
N HIS A 107 8.09 -5.70 8.78
CA HIS A 107 6.78 -5.14 8.48
C HIS A 107 5.83 -5.31 9.64
N MET A 108 5.04 -4.27 9.92
CA MET A 108 3.94 -4.31 10.87
C MET A 108 2.64 -4.08 10.09
N ALA A 109 2.00 -5.16 9.73
CA ALA A 109 0.76 -5.16 8.95
C ALA A 109 -0.46 -5.42 9.84
N HIS A 110 -1.65 -5.14 9.30
CA HIS A 110 -2.91 -5.42 10.00
C HIS A 110 -3.87 -6.19 9.10
N GLY A 111 -4.73 -6.98 9.73
CA GLY A 111 -5.82 -7.70 9.08
C GLY A 111 -7.17 -7.25 9.62
N VAL A 112 -8.20 -7.38 8.80
CA VAL A 112 -9.58 -7.06 9.14
C VAL A 112 -10.46 -8.27 8.88
N TYR A 113 -11.33 -8.60 9.82
CA TYR A 113 -12.32 -9.66 9.68
C TYR A 113 -13.70 -9.18 10.14
N CYS A 114 -14.73 -9.86 9.69
CA CYS A 114 -16.09 -9.65 10.18
C CYS A 114 -16.55 -10.80 11.07
N ILE A 115 -17.19 -10.44 12.17
CA ILE A 115 -17.95 -11.37 13.01
C ILE A 115 -19.43 -11.05 12.77
N TYR A 116 -20.17 -12.06 12.36
CA TYR A 116 -21.65 -11.99 12.31
C TYR A 116 -22.19 -12.47 13.64
N ILE A 117 -22.89 -11.60 14.30
CA ILE A 117 -23.57 -11.90 15.56
C ILE A 117 -25.05 -12.14 15.26
#